data_d6602d47323cb96fcd82a47fcb1b64a9
#
_entry.id   d6602d47323cb96fcd82a47fcb1b64a9
#
_cell.length_a   1.000
_cell.length_b   1.000
_cell.length_c   1.000
_cell.angle_alpha   90.00
_cell.angle_beta   90.00
_cell.angle_gamma   90.00
#
_symmetry.space_group_name_H-M   'P 1'
#
loop_
_entity.id
_entity.type
_entity.pdbx_description
1 polymer ?
#
loop_
_entity_poly.entity_id
_entity_poly.type
_entity_poly.pdbx_seq_one_letter_code
_entity_poly.pdbx_strand_id
1 'polypeptide(L)'
;MKDFYQSAFYGVVKETQESSGYTLPVDIESYVVMLLADHLDKPNFLPETTFAESYLRLKNSRDAKALGDSCLFVTGVFPDYGIDQEYYIGIGQSSYHSISYGMNKDLFNDLSKHFKFLRYFIELTTSSGSSVYR
;
A
#
# COMPACT_ATOMS: atom_id res chain seq x y z
N MET A 1 -17.37 10.28 4.98
CA MET A 1 -16.85 8.94 5.35
C MET A 1 -15.37 8.83 5.13
N LYS A 2 -14.89 9.29 3.97
CA LYS A 2 -13.44 9.21 3.65
C LYS A 2 -12.60 10.00 4.66
N ASP A 3 -13.03 11.19 5.04
CA ASP A 3 -12.29 12.01 6.01
C ASP A 3 -12.20 11.33 7.37
N PHE A 4 -13.26 10.62 7.77
CA PHE A 4 -13.26 9.87 9.00
C PHE A 4 -12.18 8.78 8.98
N TYR A 5 -12.12 8.01 7.89
CA TYR A 5 -11.13 6.95 7.76
C TYR A 5 -9.71 7.50 7.70
N GLN A 6 -9.51 8.62 7.01
CA GLN A 6 -8.20 9.25 6.94
C GLN A 6 -7.72 9.68 8.32
N SER A 7 -8.59 10.29 9.12
CA SER A 7 -8.23 10.69 10.48
C SER A 7 -7.91 9.50 11.35
N ALA A 8 -8.72 8.44 11.26
CA ALA A 8 -8.50 7.23 12.05
C ALA A 8 -7.16 6.57 11.70
N PHE A 9 -6.87 6.42 10.41
CA PHE A 9 -5.62 5.79 9.98
C PHE A 9 -4.41 6.67 10.27
N TYR A 10 -4.56 7.99 10.17
CA TYR A 10 -3.47 8.90 10.53
C TYR A 10 -3.05 8.65 11.98
N GLY A 11 -4.01 8.55 12.88
CA GLY A 11 -3.73 8.27 14.29
C GLY A 11 -3.04 6.93 14.48
N VAL A 12 -3.54 5.89 13.81
CA VAL A 12 -2.97 4.54 13.95
C VAL A 12 -1.57 4.48 13.36
N VAL A 13 -1.35 5.12 12.22
CA VAL A 13 -0.01 5.18 11.60
C VAL A 13 0.97 5.91 12.51
N LYS A 14 0.54 7.01 13.14
CA LYS A 14 1.38 7.73 14.11
C LYS A 14 1.75 6.84 15.29
N GLU A 15 0.79 6.12 15.83
CA GLU A 15 1.05 5.19 16.93
C GLU A 15 2.05 4.11 16.53
N THR A 16 1.94 3.57 15.33
CA THR A 16 2.87 2.56 14.84
C THR A 16 4.29 3.12 14.75
N GLN A 17 4.43 4.36 14.26
CA GLN A 17 5.75 5.00 14.20
C GLN A 17 6.35 5.14 15.60
N GLU A 18 5.54 5.56 16.56
CA GLU A 18 6.01 5.75 17.95
C GLU A 18 6.38 4.43 18.59
N SER A 19 5.53 3.41 18.48
CA SER A 19 5.75 2.13 19.14
C SER A 19 6.84 1.29 18.50
N SER A 20 7.01 1.39 17.19
CA SER A 20 8.01 0.60 16.48
C SER A 20 9.39 1.27 16.38
N GLY A 21 9.42 2.59 16.56
CA GLY A 21 10.63 3.36 16.35
C GLY A 21 10.92 3.67 14.88
N TYR A 22 10.10 3.18 13.95
CA TYR A 22 10.25 3.49 12.53
C TYR A 22 9.55 4.81 12.21
N THR A 23 10.26 5.71 11.56
CA THR A 23 9.71 7.02 11.17
C THR A 23 9.59 7.06 9.65
N LEU A 24 8.39 7.39 9.17
CA LEU A 24 8.15 7.52 7.74
C LEU A 24 8.34 8.97 7.30
N PRO A 25 8.94 9.21 6.12
CA PRO A 25 8.91 10.55 5.54
C PRO A 25 7.45 11.00 5.37
N VAL A 26 7.23 12.32 5.42
CA VAL A 26 5.87 12.88 5.43
C VAL A 26 5.06 12.46 4.21
N ASP A 27 5.67 12.45 3.02
CA ASP A 27 4.97 12.06 1.80
C ASP A 27 4.59 10.57 1.80
N ILE A 28 5.46 9.72 2.31
CA ILE A 28 5.18 8.28 2.44
C ILE A 28 4.12 8.05 3.51
N GLU A 29 4.20 8.75 4.62
CA GLU A 29 3.19 8.66 5.68
C GLU A 29 1.80 9.00 5.13
N SER A 30 1.71 10.11 4.42
CA SER A 30 0.43 10.52 3.82
C SER A 30 -0.06 9.49 2.82
N TYR A 31 0.84 8.93 2.03
CA TYR A 31 0.46 7.92 1.04
C TYR A 31 -0.10 6.66 1.70
N VAL A 32 0.55 6.19 2.76
CA VAL A 32 0.09 5.01 3.49
C VAL A 32 -1.28 5.25 4.12
N VAL A 33 -1.48 6.42 4.72
CA VAL A 33 -2.79 6.78 5.30
C VAL A 33 -3.87 6.76 4.23
N MET A 34 -3.61 7.40 3.08
CA MET A 34 -4.59 7.46 1.98
C MET A 34 -4.86 6.07 1.40
N LEU A 35 -3.82 5.26 1.26
CA LEU A 35 -3.96 3.90 0.74
C LEU A 35 -4.91 3.08 1.62
N LEU A 36 -4.71 3.13 2.94
CA LEU A 36 -5.53 2.37 3.87
C LEU A 36 -6.96 2.88 3.90
N ALA A 37 -7.14 4.20 3.92
CA ALA A 37 -8.47 4.81 3.93
C ALA A 37 -9.24 4.49 2.64
N ASP A 38 -8.59 4.60 1.50
CA ASP A 38 -9.24 4.35 0.21
C ASP A 38 -9.68 2.89 0.07
N HIS A 39 -8.85 1.96 0.51
CA HIS A 39 -9.15 0.54 0.34
C HIS A 39 -10.17 0.05 1.37
N LEU A 40 -10.25 0.68 2.53
CA LEU A 40 -11.29 0.35 3.48
C LEU A 40 -12.67 0.76 2.95
N ASP A 41 -12.72 1.87 2.23
CA ASP A 41 -13.96 2.40 1.67
C ASP A 41 -14.38 1.65 0.39
N LYS A 42 -13.52 0.82 -0.17
CA LYS A 42 -13.77 0.09 -1.42
C LYS A 42 -13.61 -1.40 -1.18
N PRO A 43 -14.70 -2.18 -1.25
CA PRO A 43 -14.61 -3.61 -0.98
C PRO A 43 -13.81 -4.41 -2.03
N ASN A 44 -13.69 -3.86 -3.24
CA ASN A 44 -13.04 -4.56 -4.35
C ASN A 44 -11.64 -4.00 -4.60
N PHE A 45 -10.70 -4.38 -3.75
CA PHE A 45 -9.30 -3.96 -3.91
C PHE A 45 -8.49 -4.91 -4.80
N LEU A 46 -9.06 -6.08 -5.14
CA LEU A 46 -8.40 -7.03 -6.03
C LEU A 46 -8.80 -6.73 -7.47
N PRO A 47 -7.87 -6.84 -8.43
CA PRO A 47 -8.23 -6.68 -9.83
C PRO A 47 -9.09 -7.85 -10.30
N GLU A 48 -9.89 -7.64 -11.35
CA GLU A 48 -10.75 -8.67 -11.93
C GLU A 48 -9.93 -9.78 -12.60
N THR A 49 -8.75 -9.43 -13.10
CA THR A 49 -7.81 -10.40 -13.68
C THR A 49 -6.75 -10.73 -12.66
N THR A 50 -5.89 -11.69 -12.96
CA THR A 50 -4.75 -11.95 -12.10
C THR A 50 -3.85 -10.71 -12.03
N PHE A 51 -3.08 -10.60 -10.97
CA PHE A 51 -2.18 -9.46 -10.82
C PHE A 51 -1.13 -9.43 -11.95
N ALA A 52 -0.64 -10.59 -12.37
CA ALA A 52 0.30 -10.65 -13.48
C ALA A 52 -0.33 -10.17 -14.78
N GLU A 53 -1.56 -10.61 -15.07
CA GLU A 53 -2.27 -10.14 -16.26
C GLU A 53 -2.52 -8.65 -16.22
N SER A 54 -2.90 -8.12 -15.05
CA SER A 54 -3.10 -6.70 -14.87
C SER A 54 -1.81 -5.93 -15.14
N TYR A 55 -0.67 -6.45 -14.67
CA TYR A 55 0.62 -5.82 -14.93
C TYR A 55 0.94 -5.79 -16.43
N LEU A 56 0.70 -6.90 -17.13
CA LEU A 56 0.96 -6.98 -18.57
C LEU A 56 0.03 -6.08 -19.38
N ARG A 57 -1.12 -5.71 -18.83
CA ARG A 57 -2.10 -4.86 -19.51
C ARG A 57 -2.08 -3.42 -19.06
N LEU A 58 -1.03 -2.99 -18.34
CA LEU A 58 -0.94 -1.60 -17.90
C LEU A 58 -0.91 -0.67 -19.11
N LYS A 59 -1.78 0.33 -19.09
CA LYS A 59 -1.92 1.29 -20.20
C LYS A 59 -1.51 2.69 -19.82
N ASN A 60 -1.52 3.01 -18.51
CA ASN A 60 -1.22 4.36 -18.06
C ASN A 60 -0.78 4.32 -16.60
N SER A 61 -0.35 5.49 -16.11
CA SER A 61 0.15 5.60 -14.74
C SER A 61 -0.93 5.38 -13.69
N ARG A 62 -2.19 5.68 -14.01
CA ARG A 62 -3.29 5.43 -13.07
C ARG A 62 -3.46 3.93 -12.81
N ASP A 63 -3.40 3.13 -13.86
CA ASP A 63 -3.52 1.67 -13.73
C ASP A 63 -2.33 1.10 -12.96
N ALA A 64 -1.13 1.59 -13.24
CA ALA A 64 0.07 1.14 -12.54
C ALA A 64 0.02 1.50 -11.05
N LYS A 65 -0.42 2.71 -10.73
CA LYS A 65 -0.59 3.12 -9.34
C LYS A 65 -1.60 2.23 -8.63
N ALA A 66 -2.74 1.99 -9.27
CA ALA A 66 -3.80 1.16 -8.69
C ALA A 66 -3.31 -0.27 -8.44
N LEU A 67 -2.55 -0.83 -9.36
CA LEU A 67 -2.02 -2.18 -9.21
C LEU A 67 -0.97 -2.24 -8.08
N GLY A 68 -0.06 -1.27 -8.04
CA GLY A 68 0.91 -1.17 -6.95
C GLY A 68 0.23 -1.05 -5.60
N ASP A 69 -0.80 -0.20 -5.53
CA ASP A 69 -1.58 0.01 -4.30
C ASP A 69 -2.26 -1.29 -3.85
N SER A 70 -2.85 -2.03 -4.79
CA SER A 70 -3.50 -3.31 -4.47
C SER A 70 -2.50 -4.31 -3.92
N CYS A 71 -1.33 -4.40 -4.52
CA CYS A 71 -0.29 -5.31 -4.04
C CYS A 71 0.21 -4.92 -2.65
N LEU A 72 0.42 -3.64 -2.42
CA LEU A 72 0.87 -3.16 -1.12
C LEU A 72 -0.18 -3.42 -0.04
N PHE A 73 -1.44 -3.13 -0.37
CA PHE A 73 -2.55 -3.35 0.57
C PHE A 73 -2.69 -4.84 0.91
N VAL A 74 -2.75 -5.71 -0.11
CA VAL A 74 -2.95 -7.14 0.11
C VAL A 74 -1.80 -7.75 0.91
N THR A 75 -0.56 -7.44 0.55
CA THR A 75 0.59 -8.04 1.21
C THR A 75 0.80 -7.51 2.63
N GLY A 76 0.35 -6.28 2.90
CA GLY A 76 0.48 -5.68 4.22
C GLY A 76 -0.66 -6.01 5.15
N VAL A 77 -1.89 -5.89 4.67
CA VAL A 77 -3.09 -6.06 5.50
C VAL A 77 -3.45 -7.55 5.67
N PHE A 78 -3.20 -8.35 4.65
CA PHE A 78 -3.55 -9.77 4.66
C PHE A 78 -2.31 -10.64 4.41
N PRO A 79 -1.33 -10.63 5.32
CA PRO A 79 -0.08 -11.36 5.09
C PRO A 79 -0.27 -12.87 4.98
N ASP A 80 -1.38 -13.39 5.53
CA ASP A 80 -1.66 -14.83 5.53
C ASP A 80 -2.77 -15.21 4.55
N TYR A 81 -2.95 -14.39 3.51
CA TYR A 81 -4.05 -14.58 2.55
C TYR A 81 -3.90 -15.86 1.70
N GLY A 82 -2.80 -16.59 1.85
CA GLY A 82 -2.58 -17.80 1.07
C GLY A 82 -1.94 -17.53 -0.28
N ILE A 83 -1.33 -16.36 -0.43
CA ILE A 83 -0.69 -15.95 -1.67
C ILE A 83 0.83 -16.02 -1.52
N ASP A 84 1.50 -16.07 -2.66
CA ASP A 84 2.96 -15.96 -2.70
C ASP A 84 3.34 -14.49 -2.48
N GLN A 85 3.80 -14.17 -1.30
CA GLN A 85 4.18 -12.80 -0.93
C GLN A 85 5.21 -12.22 -1.90
N GLU A 86 6.24 -12.98 -2.22
CA GLU A 86 7.32 -12.49 -3.10
C GLU A 86 6.79 -12.16 -4.50
N TYR A 87 5.83 -12.93 -4.99
CA TYR A 87 5.20 -12.69 -6.29
C TYR A 87 4.48 -11.34 -6.30
N TYR A 88 3.65 -11.09 -5.29
CA TYR A 88 2.89 -9.84 -5.22
C TYR A 88 3.76 -8.64 -4.90
N ILE A 89 4.79 -8.84 -4.10
CA ILE A 89 5.78 -7.79 -3.83
C ILE A 89 6.47 -7.39 -5.14
N GLY A 90 6.89 -8.38 -5.93
CA GLY A 90 7.54 -8.10 -7.22
C GLY A 90 6.66 -7.32 -8.17
N ILE A 91 5.39 -7.70 -8.29
CA ILE A 91 4.44 -6.99 -9.14
C ILE A 91 4.24 -5.56 -8.64
N GLY A 92 4.07 -5.39 -7.33
CA GLY A 92 3.88 -4.07 -6.74
C GLY A 92 5.08 -3.16 -6.95
N GLN A 93 6.28 -3.68 -6.71
CA GLN A 93 7.51 -2.92 -6.95
C GLN A 93 7.64 -2.49 -8.40
N SER A 94 7.39 -3.41 -9.32
CA SER A 94 7.47 -3.12 -10.76
C SER A 94 6.43 -2.09 -11.19
N SER A 95 5.22 -2.20 -10.64
CA SER A 95 4.15 -1.25 -10.98
C SER A 95 4.51 0.17 -10.55
N TYR A 96 4.97 0.35 -9.31
CA TYR A 96 5.40 1.66 -8.84
C TYR A 96 6.62 2.16 -9.61
N HIS A 97 7.57 1.27 -9.89
CA HIS A 97 8.76 1.66 -10.64
C HIS A 97 8.39 2.15 -12.05
N SER A 98 7.38 1.55 -12.67
CA SER A 98 6.97 1.93 -14.02
C SER A 98 6.47 3.38 -14.11
N ILE A 99 6.12 4.00 -12.99
CA ILE A 99 5.62 5.38 -12.96
C ILE A 99 6.57 6.31 -12.19
N SER A 100 7.81 5.90 -12.00
CA SER A 100 8.80 6.71 -11.29
C SER A 100 9.50 7.71 -12.22
N TYR A 101 8.77 8.22 -13.22
CA TYR A 101 9.31 9.18 -14.20
C TYR A 101 8.54 10.49 -14.26
N GLY A 102 7.33 10.54 -13.70
CA GLY A 102 6.45 11.68 -13.81
C GLY A 102 6.63 12.70 -12.69
N MET A 103 5.56 13.45 -12.42
CA MET A 103 5.57 14.50 -11.41
C MET A 103 5.94 14.01 -10.02
N ASN A 104 5.54 12.80 -9.67
CA ASN A 104 5.80 12.23 -8.37
C ASN A 104 6.85 11.13 -8.43
N LYS A 105 7.85 11.31 -9.30
CA LYS A 105 8.88 10.28 -9.53
C LYS A 105 9.58 9.84 -8.26
N ASP A 106 9.93 10.77 -7.39
CA ASP A 106 10.64 10.43 -6.17
C ASP A 106 9.78 9.62 -5.21
N LEU A 107 8.50 9.97 -5.10
CA LEU A 107 7.56 9.23 -4.27
C LEU A 107 7.43 7.79 -4.76
N PHE A 108 7.16 7.60 -6.05
CA PHE A 108 6.96 6.25 -6.60
C PHE A 108 8.26 5.44 -6.63
N ASN A 109 9.38 6.10 -6.85
CA ASN A 109 10.66 5.42 -6.73
C ASN A 109 10.89 4.91 -5.30
N ASP A 110 10.58 5.71 -4.31
CA ASP A 110 10.70 5.34 -2.90
C ASP A 110 9.72 4.23 -2.53
N LEU A 111 8.48 4.31 -3.00
CA LEU A 111 7.49 3.26 -2.77
C LEU A 111 7.97 1.92 -3.35
N SER A 112 8.57 1.95 -4.53
CA SER A 112 9.11 0.75 -5.16
C SER A 112 10.29 0.19 -4.35
N LYS A 113 11.25 1.03 -4.02
CA LYS A 113 12.46 0.61 -3.31
C LYS A 113 12.18 0.06 -1.91
N HIS A 114 11.26 0.69 -1.21
CA HIS A 114 10.97 0.36 0.19
C HIS A 114 9.69 -0.45 0.34
N PHE A 115 9.25 -1.08 -0.74
CA PHE A 115 7.98 -1.82 -0.76
C PHE A 115 7.93 -2.88 0.35
N LYS A 116 8.99 -3.67 0.51
CA LYS A 116 9.02 -4.73 1.53
C LYS A 116 8.89 -4.16 2.94
N PHE A 117 9.57 -3.05 3.21
CA PHE A 117 9.48 -2.39 4.49
C PHE A 117 8.08 -1.84 4.71
N LEU A 118 7.51 -1.21 3.69
CA LEU A 118 6.19 -0.57 3.81
C LEU A 118 5.08 -1.61 4.02
N ARG A 119 5.15 -2.76 3.33
CA ARG A 119 4.17 -3.80 3.58
C ARG A 119 4.28 -4.32 5.02
N TYR A 120 5.49 -4.44 5.53
CA TYR A 120 5.72 -4.84 6.92
C TYR A 120 5.19 -3.78 7.89
N PHE A 121 5.42 -2.51 7.60
CA PHE A 121 4.90 -1.42 8.41
C PHE A 121 3.37 -1.45 8.46
N ILE A 122 2.72 -1.67 7.31
CA ILE A 122 1.27 -1.80 7.24
C ILE A 122 0.81 -3.01 8.05
N GLU A 123 1.54 -4.11 7.99
CA GLU A 123 1.23 -5.28 8.79
C GLU A 123 1.26 -4.94 10.29
N LEU A 124 2.27 -4.23 10.75
CA LEU A 124 2.34 -3.78 12.15
C LEU A 124 1.15 -2.89 12.50
N THR A 125 0.81 -1.98 11.60
CA THR A 125 -0.27 -1.02 11.83
C THR A 125 -1.61 -1.73 11.99
N THR A 126 -1.87 -2.74 11.18
CA THR A 126 -3.17 -3.41 11.15
C THR A 126 -3.27 -4.59 12.11
N SER A 127 -2.16 -5.15 12.55
CA SER A 127 -2.18 -6.31 13.44
C SER A 127 -1.98 -5.96 14.90
N SER A 128 -1.28 -4.88 15.21
CA SER A 128 -0.85 -4.58 16.58
C SER A 128 -1.87 -3.78 17.39
N GLY A 129 -3.14 -4.07 17.23
CA GLY A 129 -4.13 -3.44 18.07
C GLY A 129 -5.04 -2.48 17.35
N SER A 130 -4.90 -2.40 16.06
CA SER A 130 -5.84 -1.64 15.29
C SER A 130 -7.14 -2.42 15.21
N SER A 131 -8.15 -1.96 15.91
CA SER A 131 -9.48 -2.56 15.85
C SER A 131 -10.17 -2.31 14.51
N VAL A 132 -9.57 -1.53 13.65
CA VAL A 132 -10.18 -1.16 12.36
C VAL A 132 -10.43 -2.39 11.48
N TYR A 133 -9.54 -3.38 11.54
CA TYR A 133 -9.63 -4.59 10.73
C TYR A 133 -9.98 -5.83 11.53
N ARG A 134 -10.45 -5.67 12.75
CA ARG A 134 -10.78 -6.83 13.60
C ARG A 134 -12.24 -6.85 14.02
#